data_a956dfe73691b29506a7b2755dbdccaf
#
_entry.id   a956dfe73691b29506a7b2755dbdccaf
#
_cell.length_a   1.000
_cell.length_b   1.000
_cell.length_c   1.000
_cell.angle_alpha   90.00
_cell.angle_beta   90.00
_cell.angle_gamma   90.00
#
_symmetry.space_group_name_H-M   'P 1'
#
loop_
_entity.id
_entity.type
_entity.pdbx_description
1 polymer ?
#
loop_
_entity_poly.entity_id
_entity_poly.type
_entity_poly.pdbx_seq_one_letter_code
_entity_poly.pdbx_strand_id
1 'polypeptide(L)'
;MVYQLVAWTDRGQVKMLPELLREYAQPYMDRIESLRAFYDEGWDDGLGRLTEQDVLALSRSYEAYGRFLRAHGKRHEAFEAFTDAAAVCLDDRFMVDSEYGYVLVGALPKRFHYAKSFCEEMLEERPALARLPKWQRLLARFRALEAPFAEERRLIQRECSANRAFYFGRR
;
A
#
# COMPACT_ATOMS: atom_id res chain seq x y z
N MET A 1 -17.88 16.60 28.41
CA MET A 1 -16.65 15.83 28.71
C MET A 1 -17.00 14.36 28.46
N VAL A 2 -16.71 13.82 27.29
CA VAL A 2 -17.04 12.43 26.92
C VAL A 2 -15.88 11.57 27.40
N TYR A 3 -16.13 10.77 28.43
CA TYR A 3 -15.15 9.75 28.85
C TYR A 3 -15.09 8.68 27.77
N GLN A 4 -13.99 8.65 27.03
CA GLN A 4 -13.68 7.55 26.11
C GLN A 4 -13.48 6.28 26.94
N LEU A 5 -14.44 5.36 26.88
CA LEU A 5 -14.32 4.01 27.43
C LEU A 5 -13.30 3.25 26.60
N VAL A 6 -12.07 3.31 27.02
CA VAL A 6 -10.97 2.51 26.48
C VAL A 6 -10.88 1.24 27.31
N ALA A 7 -11.27 0.10 26.75
CA ALA A 7 -11.08 -1.17 27.40
C ALA A 7 -9.62 -1.63 27.19
N TRP A 8 -8.85 -1.73 28.26
CA TRP A 8 -7.52 -2.33 28.24
C TRP A 8 -7.63 -3.85 28.15
N THR A 9 -6.92 -4.46 27.22
CA THR A 9 -6.76 -5.91 27.18
C THR A 9 -5.46 -6.29 27.89
N ASP A 10 -5.34 -7.53 28.40
CA ASP A 10 -4.17 -8.05 29.13
C ASP A 10 -2.82 -7.97 28.37
N ARG A 11 -2.84 -7.52 27.12
CA ARG A 11 -1.66 -7.32 26.25
C ARG A 11 -1.36 -5.86 25.92
N GLY A 12 -1.90 -4.90 26.65
CA GLY A 12 -1.63 -3.49 26.43
C GLY A 12 -2.23 -2.90 25.13
N GLN A 13 -3.10 -3.65 24.43
CA GLN A 13 -3.78 -3.16 23.24
C GLN A 13 -5.05 -2.43 23.63
N VAL A 14 -5.17 -1.18 23.21
CA VAL A 14 -6.37 -0.39 23.36
C VAL A 14 -7.46 -0.93 22.44
N LYS A 15 -8.47 -1.58 22.99
CA LYS A 15 -9.61 -2.05 22.23
C LYS A 15 -10.63 -0.90 22.13
N MET A 16 -10.64 -0.24 20.99
CA MET A 16 -11.62 0.81 20.71
C MET A 16 -12.99 0.19 20.42
N LEU A 17 -14.06 0.84 20.89
CA LEU A 17 -15.43 0.44 20.54
C LEU A 17 -15.61 0.50 19.00
N PRO A 18 -16.38 -0.43 18.39
CA PRO A 18 -16.56 -0.48 16.95
C PRO A 18 -17.06 0.84 16.32
N GLU A 19 -17.94 1.54 17.02
CA GLU A 19 -18.48 2.83 16.57
C GLU A 19 -17.39 3.91 16.55
N LEU A 20 -16.59 4.01 17.60
CA LEU A 20 -15.46 4.95 17.67
C LEU A 20 -14.40 4.59 16.63
N LEU A 21 -14.11 3.31 16.45
CA LEU A 21 -13.16 2.89 15.43
C LEU A 21 -13.60 3.34 14.03
N ARG A 22 -14.90 3.25 13.72
CA ARG A 22 -15.47 3.72 12.45
C ARG A 22 -15.34 5.24 12.31
N GLU A 23 -15.66 5.99 13.36
CA GLU A 23 -15.54 7.45 13.38
C GLU A 23 -14.09 7.90 13.14
N TYR A 24 -13.12 7.29 13.83
CA TYR A 24 -11.70 7.61 13.64
C TYR A 24 -11.09 7.08 12.32
N ALA A 25 -11.69 6.06 11.72
CA ALA A 25 -11.31 5.57 10.40
C ALA A 25 -11.84 6.44 9.26
N GLN A 26 -12.97 7.12 9.46
CA GLN A 26 -13.67 7.87 8.42
C GLN A 26 -12.77 8.89 7.68
N PRO A 27 -11.95 9.71 8.34
CA PRO A 27 -11.07 10.66 7.66
C PRO A 27 -10.06 9.99 6.69
N TYR A 28 -9.61 8.77 6.99
CA TYR A 28 -8.74 8.01 6.09
C TYR A 28 -9.51 7.52 4.87
N MET A 29 -10.73 7.03 5.09
CA MET A 29 -11.59 6.53 4.03
C MET A 29 -12.01 7.67 3.09
N ASP A 30 -12.46 8.80 3.62
CA ASP A 30 -12.84 9.99 2.84
C ASP A 30 -11.68 10.50 1.98
N ARG A 31 -10.48 10.51 2.55
CA ARG A 31 -9.28 10.91 1.82
C ARG A 31 -8.94 9.93 0.69
N ILE A 32 -9.00 8.64 0.95
CA ILE A 32 -8.74 7.59 -0.06
C ILE A 32 -9.78 7.70 -1.17
N GLU A 33 -11.06 7.84 -0.83
CA GLU A 33 -12.16 7.95 -1.78
C GLU A 33 -12.01 9.20 -2.67
N SER A 34 -11.73 10.34 -2.06
CA SER A 34 -11.48 11.59 -2.78
C SER A 34 -10.29 11.50 -3.75
N LEU A 35 -9.15 10.95 -3.29
CA LEU A 35 -7.98 10.78 -4.13
C LEU A 35 -8.22 9.75 -5.25
N ARG A 36 -9.01 8.71 -4.98
CA ARG A 36 -9.34 7.69 -5.97
C ARG A 36 -10.28 8.22 -7.03
N ALA A 37 -11.29 9.01 -6.66
CA ALA A 37 -12.17 9.67 -7.60
C ALA A 37 -11.37 10.62 -8.53
N PHE A 38 -10.50 11.45 -7.95
CA PHE A 38 -9.60 12.32 -8.72
C PHE A 38 -8.66 11.55 -9.66
N TYR A 39 -8.15 10.41 -9.20
CA TYR A 39 -7.30 9.51 -9.94
C TYR A 39 -8.03 8.88 -11.14
N ASP A 40 -9.25 8.43 -10.95
CA ASP A 40 -10.06 7.80 -11.99
C ASP A 40 -10.52 8.85 -13.02
N GLU A 41 -10.99 10.02 -12.57
CA GLU A 41 -11.38 11.15 -13.43
C GLU A 41 -10.21 11.73 -14.24
N GLY A 42 -9.06 11.91 -13.60
CA GLY A 42 -7.88 12.49 -14.26
C GLY A 42 -7.32 11.62 -15.38
N TRP A 43 -7.66 10.32 -15.38
CA TRP A 43 -7.29 9.41 -16.46
C TRP A 43 -8.24 9.50 -17.67
N ASP A 44 -9.55 9.61 -17.42
CA ASP A 44 -10.56 9.61 -18.47
C ASP A 44 -10.52 10.87 -19.34
N ASP A 45 -10.11 12.00 -18.79
CA ASP A 45 -10.03 13.28 -19.50
C ASP A 45 -8.91 13.36 -20.56
N GLY A 46 -7.96 12.44 -20.58
CA GLY A 46 -6.80 12.45 -21.50
C GLY A 46 -5.93 13.71 -21.40
N LEU A 47 -6.14 14.54 -20.39
CA LEU A 47 -5.50 15.85 -20.21
C LEU A 47 -4.22 15.80 -19.38
N GLY A 48 -3.76 14.60 -18.98
CA GLY A 48 -2.52 14.44 -18.24
C GLY A 48 -2.48 15.18 -16.88
N ARG A 49 -3.64 15.32 -16.22
CA ARG A 49 -3.75 16.06 -14.96
C ARG A 49 -3.17 15.34 -13.76
N LEU A 50 -3.09 14.02 -13.82
CA LEU A 50 -2.51 13.23 -12.74
C LEU A 50 -0.99 13.37 -12.73
N THR A 51 -0.48 13.78 -11.59
CA THR A 51 0.96 13.81 -11.35
C THR A 51 1.38 12.57 -10.56
N GLU A 52 2.67 12.25 -10.65
CA GLU A 52 3.29 11.27 -9.78
C GLU A 52 2.97 11.51 -8.29
N GLN A 53 2.91 12.77 -7.87
CA GLN A 53 2.61 13.15 -6.49
C GLN A 53 1.19 12.71 -6.08
N ASP A 54 0.23 12.73 -7.00
CA ASP A 54 -1.15 12.31 -6.74
C ASP A 54 -1.22 10.79 -6.53
N VAL A 55 -0.51 10.02 -7.33
CA VAL A 55 -0.41 8.56 -7.18
C VAL A 55 0.28 8.19 -5.87
N LEU A 56 1.37 8.87 -5.54
CA LEU A 56 2.06 8.69 -4.26
C LEU A 56 1.19 9.10 -3.07
N ALA A 57 0.37 10.15 -3.21
CA ALA A 57 -0.56 10.58 -2.18
C ALA A 57 -1.62 9.49 -1.91
N LEU A 58 -2.17 8.87 -2.95
CA LEU A 58 -3.11 7.76 -2.80
C LEU A 58 -2.43 6.55 -2.13
N SER A 59 -1.26 6.14 -2.60
CA SER A 59 -0.50 5.04 -2.00
C SER A 59 -0.17 5.29 -0.52
N ARG A 60 0.24 6.52 -0.16
CA ARG A 60 0.52 6.91 1.23
C ARG A 60 -0.75 6.92 2.10
N SER A 61 -1.88 7.27 1.53
CA SER A 61 -3.16 7.26 2.26
C SER A 61 -3.61 5.85 2.59
N TYR A 62 -3.46 4.90 1.67
CA TYR A 62 -3.66 3.48 1.96
C TYR A 62 -2.70 2.95 3.04
N GLU A 63 -1.41 3.33 2.98
CA GLU A 63 -0.45 2.93 4.01
C GLU A 63 -0.82 3.50 5.39
N ALA A 64 -1.21 4.77 5.46
CA ALA A 64 -1.61 5.41 6.70
C ALA A 64 -2.86 4.74 7.30
N TYR A 65 -3.84 4.43 6.46
CA TYR A 65 -5.03 3.69 6.86
C TYR A 65 -4.69 2.28 7.36
N GLY A 66 -3.83 1.57 6.65
CA GLY A 66 -3.36 0.25 7.08
C GLY A 66 -2.66 0.27 8.44
N ARG A 67 -1.83 1.29 8.71
CA ARG A 67 -1.18 1.48 10.02
C ARG A 67 -2.21 1.75 11.13
N PHE A 68 -3.19 2.58 10.85
CA PHE A 68 -4.29 2.83 11.77
C PHE A 68 -5.05 1.54 12.10
N LEU A 69 -5.45 0.78 11.09
CA LEU A 69 -6.15 -0.49 11.27
C LEU A 69 -5.31 -1.53 12.04
N ARG A 70 -4.01 -1.61 11.75
CA ARG A 70 -3.07 -2.49 12.47
C ARG A 70 -3.02 -2.13 13.95
N ALA A 71 -2.89 -0.86 14.29
CA ALA A 71 -2.84 -0.37 15.66
C ALA A 71 -4.12 -0.73 16.47
N HIS A 72 -5.25 -0.86 15.78
CA HIS A 72 -6.55 -1.22 16.37
C HIS A 72 -6.92 -2.70 16.21
N GLY A 73 -5.96 -3.56 15.85
CA GLY A 73 -6.15 -5.02 15.76
C GLY A 73 -6.98 -5.50 14.55
N LYS A 74 -7.29 -4.60 13.60
CA LYS A 74 -8.00 -4.92 12.35
C LYS A 74 -7.03 -5.47 11.29
N ARG A 75 -6.50 -6.66 11.56
CA ARG A 75 -5.36 -7.21 10.86
C ARG A 75 -5.61 -7.53 9.39
N HIS A 76 -6.81 -8.08 9.07
CA HIS A 76 -7.16 -8.40 7.69
C HIS A 76 -7.29 -7.12 6.84
N GLU A 77 -8.05 -6.17 7.34
CA GLU A 77 -8.29 -4.87 6.71
C GLU A 77 -6.98 -4.07 6.59
N ALA A 78 -6.08 -4.20 7.58
CA ALA A 78 -4.75 -3.60 7.52
C ALA A 78 -3.91 -4.18 6.38
N PHE A 79 -3.90 -5.52 6.22
CA PHE A 79 -3.17 -6.18 5.15
C PHE A 79 -3.76 -5.83 3.77
N GLU A 80 -5.08 -5.73 3.67
CA GLU A 80 -5.77 -5.26 2.47
C GLU A 80 -5.29 -3.85 2.08
N ALA A 81 -5.31 -2.91 3.02
CA ALA A 81 -4.85 -1.54 2.77
C ALA A 81 -3.36 -1.46 2.38
N PHE A 82 -2.48 -2.26 2.99
CA PHE A 82 -1.07 -2.34 2.58
C PHE A 82 -0.90 -2.94 1.18
N THR A 83 -1.72 -3.92 0.83
CA THR A 83 -1.75 -4.51 -0.52
C THR A 83 -2.22 -3.50 -1.55
N ASP A 84 -3.23 -2.70 -1.22
CA ASP A 84 -3.71 -1.60 -2.07
C ASP A 84 -2.65 -0.52 -2.26
N ALA A 85 -1.92 -0.15 -1.21
CA ALA A 85 -0.81 0.80 -1.31
C ALA A 85 0.29 0.35 -2.28
N ALA A 86 0.59 -0.95 -2.30
CA ALA A 86 1.55 -1.53 -3.26
C ALA A 86 0.96 -1.62 -4.68
N ALA A 87 -0.32 -2.00 -4.80
CA ALA A 87 -0.99 -2.15 -6.09
C ALA A 87 -1.08 -0.81 -6.86
N VAL A 88 -1.36 0.29 -6.16
CA VAL A 88 -1.37 1.64 -6.76
C VAL A 88 -0.02 1.98 -7.40
N CYS A 89 1.10 1.55 -6.79
CA CYS A 89 2.44 1.79 -7.34
C CYS A 89 2.78 0.91 -8.55
N LEU A 90 1.99 -0.13 -8.85
CA LEU A 90 2.15 -1.04 -9.98
C LEU A 90 1.08 -0.84 -11.07
N ASP A 91 0.29 0.21 -10.98
CA ASP A 91 -0.77 0.46 -11.95
C ASP A 91 -0.17 0.79 -13.32
N ASP A 92 -0.48 -0.06 -14.32
CA ASP A 92 0.05 0.02 -15.68
C ASP A 92 -0.17 1.38 -16.34
N ARG A 93 -1.21 2.11 -15.95
CA ARG A 93 -1.51 3.45 -16.46
C ARG A 93 -0.37 4.45 -16.24
N PHE A 94 0.47 4.22 -15.23
CA PHE A 94 1.59 5.11 -14.84
C PHE A 94 2.96 4.55 -15.22
N MET A 95 3.03 3.27 -15.53
CA MET A 95 4.29 2.61 -15.87
C MET A 95 4.71 2.84 -17.33
N VAL A 96 3.78 3.28 -18.18
CA VAL A 96 4.00 3.48 -19.63
C VAL A 96 4.79 4.76 -19.91
N ASP A 97 4.73 5.75 -19.04
CA ASP A 97 5.45 7.01 -19.21
C ASP A 97 6.75 6.98 -18.41
N SER A 98 7.89 6.94 -19.10
CA SER A 98 9.21 6.69 -18.51
C SER A 98 9.64 7.71 -17.45
N GLU A 99 9.13 8.94 -17.49
CA GLU A 99 9.44 9.96 -16.49
C GLU A 99 8.73 9.69 -15.15
N TYR A 100 7.51 9.17 -15.19
CA TYR A 100 6.73 8.84 -13.98
C TYR A 100 7.10 7.49 -13.39
N GLY A 101 7.50 6.54 -14.22
CA GLY A 101 7.90 5.18 -13.81
C GLY A 101 8.99 5.16 -12.74
N TYR A 102 10.00 6.05 -12.85
CA TYR A 102 11.16 6.03 -11.95
C TYR A 102 10.83 6.30 -10.48
N VAL A 103 9.88 7.16 -10.20
CA VAL A 103 9.58 7.56 -8.82
C VAL A 103 8.60 6.60 -8.17
N LEU A 104 7.62 6.11 -8.91
CA LEU A 104 6.73 5.04 -8.46
C LEU A 104 7.54 3.79 -8.16
N VAL A 105 8.51 3.50 -9.01
CA VAL A 105 9.45 2.42 -8.86
C VAL A 105 10.32 2.58 -7.61
N GLY A 106 10.74 3.78 -7.25
CA GLY A 106 11.45 4.06 -5.99
C GLY A 106 10.58 3.85 -4.74
N ALA A 107 9.28 4.10 -4.82
CA ALA A 107 8.35 3.93 -3.71
C ALA A 107 7.86 2.47 -3.56
N LEU A 108 7.72 1.74 -4.65
CA LEU A 108 7.18 0.39 -4.71
C LEU A 108 7.89 -0.61 -3.81
N PRO A 109 9.25 -0.71 -3.79
CA PRO A 109 9.93 -1.68 -2.94
C PRO A 109 9.58 -1.52 -1.47
N LYS A 110 9.45 -0.29 -0.99
CA LYS A 110 9.08 -0.01 0.40
C LYS A 110 7.65 -0.46 0.70
N ARG A 111 6.71 -0.16 -0.19
CA ARG A 111 5.30 -0.53 -0.03
C ARG A 111 5.11 -2.05 -0.06
N PHE A 112 5.72 -2.69 -1.03
CA PHE A 112 5.67 -4.14 -1.17
C PHE A 112 6.30 -4.84 0.03
N HIS A 113 7.48 -4.40 0.45
CA HIS A 113 8.18 -4.96 1.61
C HIS A 113 7.35 -4.82 2.88
N TYR A 114 6.69 -3.68 3.08
CA TYR A 114 5.85 -3.46 4.26
C TYR A 114 4.65 -4.42 4.29
N ALA A 115 3.96 -4.59 3.16
CA ALA A 115 2.85 -5.54 3.04
C ALA A 115 3.33 -6.99 3.27
N LYS A 116 4.49 -7.36 2.70
CA LYS A 116 5.09 -8.69 2.83
C LYS A 116 5.46 -9.00 4.28
N SER A 117 6.21 -8.12 4.94
CA SER A 117 6.63 -8.31 6.33
C SER A 117 5.43 -8.41 7.26
N PHE A 118 4.39 -7.61 7.04
CA PHE A 118 3.17 -7.70 7.82
C PHE A 118 2.44 -9.04 7.59
N CYS A 119 2.39 -9.53 6.36
CA CYS A 119 1.81 -10.83 6.04
C CYS A 119 2.56 -11.97 6.71
N GLU A 120 3.89 -11.96 6.65
CA GLU A 120 4.75 -12.95 7.28
C GLU A 120 4.54 -12.98 8.80
N GLU A 121 4.61 -11.82 9.46
CA GLU A 121 4.34 -11.67 10.91
C GLU A 121 2.98 -12.29 11.29
N MET A 122 1.95 -12.01 10.50
CA MET A 122 0.60 -12.49 10.77
C MET A 122 0.47 -14.01 10.65
N LEU A 123 1.12 -14.59 9.63
CA LEU A 123 1.08 -16.04 9.41
C LEU A 123 1.96 -16.80 10.39
N GLU A 124 3.06 -16.21 10.87
CA GLU A 124 3.87 -16.76 11.95
C GLU A 124 3.09 -16.79 13.27
N GLU A 125 2.43 -15.67 13.63
CA GLU A 125 1.63 -15.62 14.85
C GLU A 125 0.41 -16.55 14.83
N ARG A 126 -0.22 -16.70 13.67
CA ARG A 126 -1.47 -17.44 13.48
C ARG A 126 -1.51 -18.19 12.16
N PRO A 127 -0.83 -19.32 12.02
CA PRO A 127 -0.76 -20.10 10.78
C PRO A 127 -2.14 -20.53 10.24
N ALA A 128 -3.12 -20.70 11.13
CA ALA A 128 -4.49 -21.07 10.76
C ALA A 128 -5.19 -20.01 9.89
N LEU A 129 -4.75 -18.75 9.89
CA LEU A 129 -5.32 -17.70 9.05
C LEU A 129 -5.21 -18.04 7.55
N ALA A 130 -4.13 -18.69 7.13
CA ALA A 130 -3.93 -19.10 5.74
C ALA A 130 -5.01 -20.05 5.22
N ARG A 131 -5.77 -20.72 6.10
CA ARG A 131 -6.86 -21.64 5.74
C ARG A 131 -8.20 -20.95 5.60
N LEU A 132 -8.35 -19.71 6.07
CA LEU A 132 -9.60 -18.98 6.02
C LEU A 132 -9.83 -18.41 4.61
N PRO A 133 -11.01 -18.63 3.98
CA PRO A 133 -11.28 -18.19 2.60
C PRO A 133 -11.03 -16.69 2.36
N LYS A 134 -11.33 -15.86 3.37
CA LYS A 134 -11.08 -14.41 3.32
C LYS A 134 -9.60 -14.11 3.19
N TRP A 135 -8.74 -14.78 3.96
CA TRP A 135 -7.29 -14.63 3.89
C TRP A 135 -6.70 -15.25 2.62
N GLN A 136 -7.21 -16.39 2.17
CA GLN A 136 -6.75 -17.02 0.93
C GLN A 136 -6.92 -16.09 -0.28
N ARG A 137 -8.06 -15.41 -0.40
CA ARG A 137 -8.32 -14.45 -1.48
C ARG A 137 -7.34 -13.27 -1.43
N LEU A 138 -7.12 -12.71 -0.24
CA LEU A 138 -6.21 -11.59 -0.06
C LEU A 138 -4.75 -11.99 -0.29
N LEU A 139 -4.34 -13.17 0.17
CA LEU A 139 -3.01 -13.73 -0.11
C LEU A 139 -2.80 -14.00 -1.59
N ALA A 140 -3.80 -14.51 -2.30
CA ALA A 140 -3.72 -14.70 -3.74
C ALA A 140 -3.55 -13.37 -4.48
N ARG A 141 -4.31 -12.34 -4.08
CA ARG A 141 -4.18 -10.98 -4.62
C ARG A 141 -2.78 -10.41 -4.36
N PHE A 142 -2.27 -10.53 -3.15
CA PHE A 142 -0.92 -10.06 -2.81
C PHE A 142 0.16 -10.80 -3.63
N ARG A 143 0.05 -12.12 -3.76
CA ARG A 143 0.99 -12.91 -4.57
C ARG A 143 0.98 -12.52 -6.05
N ALA A 144 -0.18 -12.12 -6.58
CA ALA A 144 -0.28 -11.63 -7.95
C ALA A 144 0.56 -10.36 -8.19
N LEU A 145 0.93 -9.60 -7.14
CA LEU A 145 1.82 -8.45 -7.24
C LEU A 145 3.32 -8.83 -7.25
N GLU A 146 3.67 -10.07 -6.88
CA GLU A 146 5.08 -10.48 -6.77
C GLU A 146 5.79 -10.53 -8.12
N ALA A 147 5.13 -11.03 -9.16
CA ALA A 147 5.73 -11.13 -10.50
C ALA A 147 5.98 -9.75 -11.14
N PRO A 148 4.99 -8.85 -11.24
CA PRO A 148 5.21 -7.48 -11.69
C PRO A 148 6.26 -6.75 -10.87
N PHE A 149 6.24 -6.88 -9.55
CA PHE A 149 7.24 -6.28 -8.67
C PHE A 149 8.67 -6.77 -8.99
N ALA A 150 8.85 -8.07 -9.23
CA ALA A 150 10.15 -8.64 -9.55
C ALA A 150 10.66 -8.17 -10.92
N GLU A 151 9.76 -8.00 -11.89
CA GLU A 151 10.09 -7.49 -13.22
C GLU A 151 10.51 -6.03 -13.17
N GLU A 152 9.73 -5.17 -12.55
CA GLU A 152 10.05 -3.76 -12.33
C GLU A 152 11.40 -3.59 -11.63
N ARG A 153 11.64 -4.34 -10.58
CA ARG A 153 12.92 -4.31 -9.88
C ARG A 153 14.10 -4.66 -10.78
N ARG A 154 13.94 -5.61 -11.71
CA ARG A 154 14.98 -5.97 -12.70
C ARG A 154 15.22 -4.85 -13.71
N LEU A 155 14.16 -4.20 -14.19
CA LEU A 155 14.24 -3.07 -15.11
C LEU A 155 15.03 -1.92 -14.48
N ILE A 156 14.69 -1.54 -13.24
CA ILE A 156 15.40 -0.50 -12.51
C ILE A 156 16.89 -0.85 -12.33
N GLN A 157 17.19 -2.07 -11.93
CA GLN A 157 18.58 -2.50 -11.74
C GLN A 157 19.38 -2.41 -13.03
N ARG A 158 18.77 -2.74 -14.17
CA ARG A 158 19.40 -2.62 -15.49
C ARG A 158 19.68 -1.16 -15.85
N GLU A 159 18.71 -0.27 -15.66
CA GLU A 159 18.83 1.14 -15.98
C GLU A 159 19.80 1.86 -15.04
N CYS A 160 19.75 1.58 -13.75
CA CYS A 160 20.73 2.11 -12.80
C CYS A 160 22.15 1.64 -13.13
N SER A 161 22.32 0.40 -13.61
CA SER A 161 23.63 -0.12 -14.04
C SER A 161 24.09 0.52 -15.33
N ALA A 162 23.21 0.72 -16.30
CA ALA A 162 23.50 1.41 -17.56
C ALA A 162 23.87 2.88 -17.31
N ASN A 163 23.14 3.59 -16.47
CA ASN A 163 23.42 4.97 -16.10
C ASN A 163 24.75 5.10 -15.32
N ARG A 164 25.05 4.17 -14.42
CA ARG A 164 26.36 4.13 -13.76
C ARG A 164 27.51 3.95 -14.77
N ALA A 165 27.37 3.04 -15.71
CA ALA A 165 28.37 2.81 -16.76
C ALA A 165 28.54 4.07 -17.63
N PHE A 166 27.43 4.76 -17.95
CA PHE A 166 27.48 5.99 -18.73
C PHE A 166 28.17 7.16 -18.00
N TYR A 167 27.88 7.36 -16.71
CA TYR A 167 28.44 8.50 -15.94
C TYR A 167 29.82 8.22 -15.35
N PHE A 168 30.17 6.96 -15.07
CA PHE A 168 31.42 6.59 -14.38
C PHE A 168 32.36 5.73 -15.22
N GLY A 169 31.95 5.23 -16.39
CA GLY A 169 32.75 4.38 -17.27
C GLY A 169 33.67 5.12 -18.25
N ARG A 170 33.73 6.45 -18.16
CA ARG A 170 34.69 7.29 -18.94
C ARG A 170 35.83 7.80 -18.06
N ARG A 171 36.58 6.88 -17.47
CA ARG A 171 37.93 7.21 -16.95
C ARG A 171 38.92 6.30 -17.60
#